data_7925c775a6629980b3986b8934de25bd
#
_entry.id   7925c775a6629980b3986b8934de25bd
#
_cell.length_a   1.000
_cell.length_b   1.000
_cell.length_c   1.000
_cell.angle_alpha   90.00
_cell.angle_beta   90.00
_cell.angle_gamma   90.00
#
_symmetry.space_group_name_H-M   'P 1'
#
loop_
_entity.id
_entity.type
_entity.pdbx_description
1 polymer ?
#
loop_
_entity_poly.entity_id
_entity_poly.type
_entity_poly.pdbx_seq_one_letter_code
_entity_poly.pdbx_strand_id
1 'polypeptide(L)'
;MRQWTLGSWAYEWNANGSLKSVKKPSGQTISFEYDALGRRTAKRSGNKEILYIWSGNVLLHEVFKTNDNEQVITWVYEQGSFVPTAKLIDGESFSIVSDYIGRPVLAFDSKGEKVWSAEYDIYGKLINLQGDKAFIPFRQLGQYEDVETGLYYNRFRYYDPNTGNYISQDPIGLKGGLAFYGYVHDVNSWVDIFGLRKGGGYSGVRNSNVGGEVNHIPAWKSIELAAEMNPSLQNLPTYGTAPSIHMEKPEHRAMSTTGSSIESKRWRHKQAELISQGKFVEAMEMDIDEAIGKYGKKYNEHINEMIEYAYDKGYINTIGRTKLKEKINH
;
A
#
# COMPACT_ATOMS: atom_id res chain seq x y z
N MET A 1 -33.14 -9.51 12.77
CA MET A 1 -33.33 -10.03 11.39
C MET A 1 -33.55 -8.83 10.47
N ARG A 2 -32.59 -8.45 9.62
CA ARG A 2 -32.82 -7.42 8.59
C ARG A 2 -33.50 -8.10 7.41
N GLN A 3 -34.70 -7.66 7.06
CA GLN A 3 -35.39 -8.05 5.83
C GLN A 3 -34.60 -7.50 4.63
N TRP A 4 -34.10 -8.38 3.77
CA TRP A 4 -33.40 -8.02 2.55
C TRP A 4 -34.40 -7.85 1.43
N THR A 5 -34.46 -6.70 0.82
CA THR A 5 -35.21 -6.49 -0.44
C THR A 5 -34.44 -7.15 -1.59
N LEU A 6 -35.13 -7.90 -2.45
CA LEU A 6 -34.61 -8.41 -3.73
C LEU A 6 -33.96 -7.27 -4.50
N GLY A 7 -32.64 -7.35 -4.73
CA GLY A 7 -31.91 -6.37 -5.53
C GLY A 7 -30.78 -5.61 -4.82
N SER A 8 -30.41 -5.94 -3.57
CA SER A 8 -29.27 -5.32 -2.86
C SER A 8 -28.05 -6.23 -2.77
N TRP A 9 -26.86 -5.63 -2.83
CA TRP A 9 -25.58 -6.28 -2.50
C TRP A 9 -25.49 -6.52 -0.99
N ALA A 10 -25.00 -7.71 -0.57
CA ALA A 10 -24.75 -8.00 0.83
C ALA A 10 -23.31 -8.47 1.03
N TYR A 11 -22.66 -7.93 2.05
CA TYR A 11 -21.26 -8.21 2.39
C TYR A 11 -21.19 -8.90 3.74
N GLU A 12 -20.43 -9.99 3.82
CA GLU A 12 -20.13 -10.71 5.06
C GLU A 12 -18.63 -10.61 5.34
N TRP A 13 -18.28 -10.35 6.60
CA TRP A 13 -16.92 -10.12 7.03
C TRP A 13 -16.45 -11.18 8.03
N ASN A 14 -15.19 -11.55 7.97
CA ASN A 14 -14.53 -12.33 9.00
C ASN A 14 -14.31 -11.48 10.26
N ALA A 15 -14.03 -12.13 11.39
CA ALA A 15 -13.76 -11.43 12.65
C ALA A 15 -12.52 -10.53 12.60
N ASN A 16 -11.57 -10.81 11.71
CA ASN A 16 -10.37 -10.00 11.49
C ASN A 16 -10.58 -8.84 10.49
N GLY A 17 -11.83 -8.59 10.04
CA GLY A 17 -12.16 -7.50 9.11
C GLY A 17 -11.94 -7.81 7.63
N SER A 18 -11.42 -8.99 7.24
CA SER A 18 -11.34 -9.38 5.83
C SER A 18 -12.71 -9.75 5.25
N LEU A 19 -12.93 -9.46 3.98
CA LEU A 19 -14.21 -9.77 3.30
C LEU A 19 -14.36 -11.28 3.12
N LYS A 20 -15.38 -11.87 3.73
CA LYS A 20 -15.65 -13.31 3.68
C LYS A 20 -16.45 -13.70 2.45
N SER A 21 -17.52 -12.95 2.17
CA SER A 21 -18.36 -13.20 1.01
C SER A 21 -19.12 -11.96 0.54
N VAL A 22 -19.52 -12.01 -0.73
CA VAL A 22 -20.41 -11.02 -1.36
C VAL A 22 -21.58 -11.75 -1.99
N LYS A 23 -22.80 -11.38 -1.61
CA LYS A 23 -24.02 -11.86 -2.25
C LYS A 23 -24.52 -10.81 -3.23
N LYS A 24 -24.62 -11.19 -4.50
CA LYS A 24 -25.16 -10.35 -5.58
C LYS A 24 -26.67 -10.16 -5.47
N PRO A 25 -27.23 -9.13 -6.12
CA PRO A 25 -28.68 -8.98 -6.30
C PRO A 25 -29.34 -10.20 -6.95
N SER A 26 -28.62 -10.92 -7.82
CA SER A 26 -29.07 -12.17 -8.44
C SER A 26 -29.21 -13.38 -7.48
N GLY A 27 -28.75 -13.23 -6.22
CA GLY A 27 -28.66 -14.31 -5.24
C GLY A 27 -27.37 -15.12 -5.27
N GLN A 28 -26.54 -14.97 -6.31
CA GLN A 28 -25.23 -15.64 -6.40
C GLN A 28 -24.31 -15.13 -5.30
N THR A 29 -23.60 -16.06 -4.62
CA THR A 29 -22.61 -15.73 -3.60
C THR A 29 -21.21 -16.00 -4.13
N ILE A 30 -20.30 -15.06 -3.84
CA ILE A 30 -18.86 -15.15 -4.09
C ILE A 30 -18.18 -15.19 -2.72
N SER A 31 -17.33 -16.19 -2.48
CA SER A 31 -16.60 -16.32 -1.21
C SER A 31 -15.10 -16.22 -1.42
N PHE A 32 -14.39 -15.78 -0.36
CA PHE A 32 -12.97 -15.54 -0.37
C PHE A 32 -12.29 -16.22 0.81
N GLU A 33 -11.07 -16.72 0.58
CA GLU A 33 -10.20 -17.27 1.62
C GLU A 33 -8.86 -16.54 1.64
N TYR A 34 -8.23 -16.50 2.80
CA TYR A 34 -6.99 -15.76 3.05
C TYR A 34 -6.03 -16.58 3.88
N ASP A 35 -4.74 -16.37 3.68
CA ASP A 35 -3.70 -16.90 4.56
C ASP A 35 -3.50 -16.03 5.81
N ALA A 36 -2.60 -16.47 6.70
CA ALA A 36 -2.29 -15.77 7.94
C ALA A 36 -1.62 -14.39 7.73
N LEU A 37 -1.11 -14.12 6.51
CA LEU A 37 -0.54 -12.83 6.12
C LEU A 37 -1.56 -11.90 5.44
N GLY A 38 -2.85 -12.30 5.38
CA GLY A 38 -3.93 -11.55 4.74
C GLY A 38 -3.91 -11.62 3.20
N ARG A 39 -3.11 -12.53 2.59
CA ARG A 39 -3.12 -12.74 1.14
C ARG A 39 -4.30 -13.60 0.77
N ARG A 40 -5.07 -13.19 -0.22
CA ARG A 40 -6.19 -13.97 -0.73
C ARG A 40 -5.67 -15.25 -1.38
N THR A 41 -6.11 -16.40 -0.91
CA THR A 41 -5.69 -17.71 -1.40
C THR A 41 -6.71 -18.35 -2.31
N ALA A 42 -8.00 -18.02 -2.15
CA ALA A 42 -9.04 -18.53 -3.04
C ALA A 42 -10.20 -17.54 -3.23
N LYS A 43 -10.84 -17.64 -4.39
CA LYS A 43 -12.14 -17.03 -4.72
C LYS A 43 -13.02 -18.10 -5.33
N ARG A 44 -14.27 -18.26 -4.83
CA ARG A 44 -15.24 -19.25 -5.33
C ARG A 44 -16.54 -18.59 -5.68
N SER A 45 -17.13 -19.03 -6.80
CA SER A 45 -18.42 -18.54 -7.28
C SER A 45 -19.12 -19.62 -8.11
N GLY A 46 -20.14 -20.27 -7.55
CA GLY A 46 -20.80 -21.43 -8.15
C GLY A 46 -19.83 -22.60 -8.32
N ASN A 47 -19.64 -23.08 -9.55
CA ASN A 47 -18.70 -24.14 -9.91
C ASN A 47 -17.30 -23.63 -10.32
N LYS A 48 -17.02 -22.34 -10.15
CA LYS A 48 -15.75 -21.72 -10.48
C LYS A 48 -14.95 -21.47 -9.21
N GLU A 49 -13.67 -21.86 -9.25
CA GLU A 49 -12.70 -21.56 -8.21
C GLU A 49 -11.46 -20.92 -8.86
N ILE A 50 -10.91 -19.90 -8.21
CA ILE A 50 -9.61 -19.33 -8.55
C ILE A 50 -8.73 -19.45 -7.31
N LEU A 51 -7.59 -20.13 -7.44
CA LEU A 51 -6.58 -20.18 -6.41
C LEU A 51 -5.48 -19.16 -6.75
N TYR A 52 -4.99 -18.46 -5.73
CA TYR A 52 -3.96 -17.43 -5.83
C TYR A 52 -2.69 -17.89 -5.15
N ILE A 53 -1.59 -18.00 -5.91
CA ILE A 53 -0.29 -18.43 -5.42
C ILE A 53 0.65 -17.23 -5.42
N TRP A 54 1.19 -16.93 -4.26
CA TRP A 54 1.99 -15.73 -4.00
C TRP A 54 3.48 -16.04 -3.88
N SER A 55 4.31 -15.17 -4.45
CA SER A 55 5.75 -15.09 -4.16
C SER A 55 6.01 -13.81 -3.34
N GLY A 56 6.27 -13.97 -2.04
CA GLY A 56 6.31 -12.83 -1.14
C GLY A 56 4.99 -12.06 -1.16
N ASN A 57 5.01 -10.83 -1.66
CA ASN A 57 3.84 -9.95 -1.72
C ASN A 57 3.26 -9.78 -3.14
N VAL A 58 3.82 -10.41 -4.16
CA VAL A 58 3.29 -10.38 -5.53
C VAL A 58 2.52 -11.65 -5.86
N LEU A 59 1.43 -11.51 -6.60
CA LEU A 59 0.65 -12.63 -7.12
C LEU A 59 1.41 -13.29 -8.26
N LEU A 60 1.93 -14.52 -8.05
CA LEU A 60 2.72 -15.21 -9.06
C LEU A 60 1.86 -16.02 -10.01
N HIS A 61 0.92 -16.82 -9.48
CA HIS A 61 0.04 -17.65 -10.30
C HIS A 61 -1.41 -17.51 -9.88
N GLU A 62 -2.28 -17.62 -10.89
CA GLU A 62 -3.70 -17.87 -10.73
C GLU A 62 -4.03 -19.23 -11.33
N VAL A 63 -4.73 -20.07 -10.57
CA VAL A 63 -5.19 -21.37 -11.04
C VAL A 63 -6.71 -21.33 -11.13
N PHE A 64 -7.22 -21.24 -12.33
CA PHE A 64 -8.65 -21.25 -12.62
C PHE A 64 -9.13 -22.70 -12.70
N LYS A 65 -10.14 -23.04 -11.90
CA LYS A 65 -10.74 -24.37 -11.87
C LYS A 65 -12.23 -24.29 -12.13
N THR A 66 -12.69 -25.20 -13.00
CA THR A 66 -14.09 -25.56 -13.16
C THR A 66 -14.20 -27.08 -13.00
N ASN A 67 -15.42 -27.65 -13.10
CA ASN A 67 -15.60 -29.10 -12.99
C ASN A 67 -14.74 -29.89 -13.98
N ASP A 68 -14.50 -29.35 -15.18
CA ASP A 68 -13.93 -30.08 -16.32
C ASP A 68 -12.59 -29.49 -16.81
N ASN A 69 -12.15 -28.35 -16.26
CA ASN A 69 -10.97 -27.67 -16.77
C ASN A 69 -10.16 -26.98 -15.66
N GLU A 70 -8.84 -27.02 -15.83
CA GLU A 70 -7.90 -26.27 -15.02
C GLU A 70 -6.98 -25.47 -15.94
N GLN A 71 -6.81 -24.17 -15.67
CA GLN A 71 -5.96 -23.26 -16.43
C GLN A 71 -5.07 -22.46 -15.48
N VAL A 72 -3.78 -22.37 -15.78
CA VAL A 72 -2.80 -21.62 -14.98
C VAL A 72 -2.36 -20.39 -15.71
N ILE A 73 -2.48 -19.23 -15.05
CA ILE A 73 -1.89 -17.97 -15.48
C ILE A 73 -0.68 -17.68 -14.59
N THR A 74 0.43 -17.31 -15.20
CA THR A 74 1.64 -16.86 -14.50
C THR A 74 1.89 -15.38 -14.81
N TRP A 75 2.09 -14.58 -13.78
CA TRP A 75 2.44 -13.18 -13.87
C TRP A 75 3.93 -12.99 -13.64
N VAL A 76 4.57 -12.20 -14.48
CA VAL A 76 6.00 -11.89 -14.43
C VAL A 76 6.17 -10.46 -13.92
N TYR A 77 7.16 -10.25 -13.04
CA TYR A 77 7.51 -8.97 -12.47
C TYR A 77 9.02 -8.75 -12.55
N GLU A 78 9.45 -7.50 -12.61
CA GLU A 78 10.85 -7.18 -12.34
C GLU A 78 11.17 -7.36 -10.85
N GLN A 79 12.43 -7.65 -10.56
CA GLN A 79 12.86 -7.87 -9.18
C GLN A 79 12.57 -6.65 -8.30
N GLY A 80 11.83 -6.89 -7.21
CA GLY A 80 11.44 -5.85 -6.26
C GLY A 80 10.29 -4.94 -6.70
N SER A 81 9.69 -5.21 -7.87
CA SER A 81 8.55 -4.45 -8.41
C SER A 81 7.22 -5.14 -8.10
N PHE A 82 6.15 -4.34 -7.99
CA PHE A 82 4.75 -4.80 -7.96
C PHE A 82 4.06 -4.62 -9.32
N VAL A 83 4.77 -4.08 -10.33
CA VAL A 83 4.24 -3.85 -11.67
C VAL A 83 4.37 -5.11 -12.50
N PRO A 84 3.26 -5.72 -12.97
CA PRO A 84 3.33 -6.88 -13.85
C PRO A 84 3.88 -6.47 -15.23
N THR A 85 4.88 -7.19 -15.72
CA THR A 85 5.53 -6.94 -17.02
C THR A 85 5.13 -7.92 -18.10
N ALA A 86 4.67 -9.12 -17.71
CA ALA A 86 4.13 -10.10 -18.65
C ALA A 86 3.11 -11.04 -18.02
N LYS A 87 2.28 -11.64 -18.89
CA LYS A 87 1.34 -12.71 -18.60
C LYS A 87 1.72 -13.93 -19.42
N LEU A 88 1.80 -15.10 -18.78
CA LEU A 88 2.00 -16.39 -19.45
C LEU A 88 0.77 -17.26 -19.22
N ILE A 89 0.22 -17.84 -20.28
CA ILE A 89 -0.99 -18.68 -20.24
C ILE A 89 -0.99 -19.63 -21.45
N ASP A 90 -1.21 -20.91 -21.22
CA ASP A 90 -1.38 -21.94 -22.26
C ASP A 90 -0.24 -21.97 -23.31
N GLY A 91 1.01 -21.66 -22.87
CA GLY A 91 2.19 -21.60 -23.74
C GLY A 91 2.33 -20.28 -24.50
N GLU A 92 1.38 -19.37 -24.40
CA GLU A 92 1.46 -18.02 -24.95
C GLU A 92 2.03 -17.01 -23.94
N SER A 93 2.65 -15.96 -24.46
CA SER A 93 3.20 -14.87 -23.67
C SER A 93 2.69 -13.52 -24.15
N PHE A 94 2.34 -12.66 -23.20
CA PHE A 94 1.85 -11.31 -23.47
C PHE A 94 2.68 -10.31 -22.69
N SER A 95 3.26 -9.32 -23.36
CA SER A 95 3.96 -8.22 -22.72
C SER A 95 2.97 -7.19 -22.22
N ILE A 96 3.18 -6.66 -21.02
CA ILE A 96 2.33 -5.65 -20.38
C ILE A 96 3.11 -4.35 -20.27
N VAL A 97 2.50 -3.26 -20.73
CA VAL A 97 3.02 -1.90 -20.57
C VAL A 97 2.14 -1.17 -19.56
N SER A 98 2.78 -0.60 -18.56
CA SER A 98 2.11 0.17 -17.51
C SER A 98 2.44 1.66 -17.63
N ASP A 99 1.58 2.50 -17.08
CA ASP A 99 1.84 3.93 -16.95
C ASP A 99 2.86 4.23 -15.83
N TYR A 100 3.14 5.53 -15.60
CA TYR A 100 4.16 5.99 -14.66
C TYR A 100 3.89 5.65 -13.18
N ILE A 101 2.64 5.31 -12.82
CA ILE A 101 2.28 4.86 -11.45
C ILE A 101 2.03 3.35 -11.37
N GLY A 102 2.32 2.61 -12.45
CA GLY A 102 2.27 1.15 -12.49
C GLY A 102 0.93 0.54 -12.86
N ARG A 103 -0.05 1.33 -13.40
CA ARG A 103 -1.32 0.79 -13.93
C ARG A 103 -1.10 0.20 -15.33
N PRO A 104 -1.52 -1.04 -15.61
CA PRO A 104 -1.45 -1.59 -16.95
C PRO A 104 -2.30 -0.78 -17.95
N VAL A 105 -1.71 -0.36 -19.06
CA VAL A 105 -2.41 0.44 -20.10
C VAL A 105 -2.46 -0.27 -21.44
N LEU A 106 -1.49 -1.13 -21.77
CA LEU A 106 -1.43 -1.88 -23.02
C LEU A 106 -0.96 -3.31 -22.76
N ALA A 107 -1.39 -4.24 -23.62
CA ALA A 107 -0.74 -5.54 -23.73
C ALA A 107 -0.61 -5.97 -25.21
N PHE A 108 0.48 -6.68 -25.48
CA PHE A 108 0.84 -7.17 -26.79
C PHE A 108 1.11 -8.67 -26.75
N ASP A 109 0.72 -9.38 -27.77
CA ASP A 109 1.07 -10.79 -27.96
C ASP A 109 2.54 -10.98 -28.41
N SER A 110 2.96 -12.23 -28.62
CA SER A 110 4.32 -12.57 -29.07
C SER A 110 4.67 -12.09 -30.49
N LYS A 111 3.68 -11.65 -31.26
CA LYS A 111 3.88 -11.07 -32.62
C LYS A 111 3.93 -9.54 -32.58
N GLY A 112 3.72 -8.94 -31.41
CA GLY A 112 3.65 -7.49 -31.26
C GLY A 112 2.27 -6.89 -31.58
N GLU A 113 1.24 -7.73 -31.76
CA GLU A 113 -0.13 -7.25 -31.97
C GLU A 113 -0.74 -6.82 -30.64
N LYS A 114 -1.40 -5.65 -30.64
CA LYS A 114 -2.08 -5.13 -29.45
C LYS A 114 -3.35 -5.94 -29.19
N VAL A 115 -3.39 -6.66 -28.07
CA VAL A 115 -4.52 -7.51 -27.66
C VAL A 115 -5.38 -6.91 -26.56
N TRP A 116 -4.85 -5.91 -25.85
CA TRP A 116 -5.58 -5.26 -24.76
C TRP A 116 -5.11 -3.81 -24.60
N SER A 117 -6.05 -2.91 -24.30
CA SER A 117 -5.71 -1.55 -23.88
C SER A 117 -6.81 -0.97 -22.99
N ALA A 118 -6.43 -0.08 -22.06
CA ALA A 118 -7.35 0.60 -21.17
C ALA A 118 -6.84 1.98 -20.76
N GLU A 119 -7.76 2.84 -20.39
CA GLU A 119 -7.54 4.10 -19.72
C GLU A 119 -8.22 4.07 -18.35
N TYR A 120 -7.90 5.02 -17.50
CA TYR A 120 -8.42 5.11 -16.14
C TYR A 120 -9.01 6.49 -15.86
N ASP A 121 -10.14 6.51 -15.16
CA ASP A 121 -10.69 7.75 -14.62
C ASP A 121 -9.92 8.22 -13.37
N ILE A 122 -10.40 9.32 -12.79
CA ILE A 122 -9.78 9.94 -11.59
C ILE A 122 -9.80 9.05 -10.34
N TYR A 123 -10.59 7.97 -10.33
CA TYR A 123 -10.65 7.01 -9.22
C TYR A 123 -9.98 5.67 -9.56
N GLY A 124 -9.32 5.58 -10.73
CA GLY A 124 -8.68 4.33 -11.18
C GLY A 124 -9.66 3.30 -11.74
N LYS A 125 -10.90 3.69 -12.08
CA LYS A 125 -11.85 2.84 -12.78
C LYS A 125 -11.47 2.74 -14.25
N LEU A 126 -11.56 1.53 -14.82
CA LEU A 126 -11.34 1.33 -16.24
C LEU A 126 -12.35 2.09 -17.10
N ILE A 127 -11.83 2.83 -18.07
CA ILE A 127 -12.57 3.47 -19.16
C ILE A 127 -11.88 3.12 -20.48
N ASN A 128 -12.60 3.28 -21.60
CA ASN A 128 -12.07 3.05 -22.96
C ASN A 128 -11.37 1.70 -23.15
N LEU A 129 -11.89 0.64 -22.49
CA LEU A 129 -11.34 -0.70 -22.53
C LEU A 129 -11.49 -1.32 -23.92
N GLN A 130 -10.40 -1.87 -24.46
CA GLN A 130 -10.37 -2.77 -25.61
C GLN A 130 -9.83 -4.13 -25.15
N GLY A 131 -10.52 -5.20 -25.48
CA GLY A 131 -10.23 -6.55 -25.00
C GLY A 131 -11.07 -6.98 -23.80
N ASP A 132 -10.78 -8.15 -23.26
CA ASP A 132 -11.49 -8.68 -22.10
C ASP A 132 -10.99 -8.01 -20.80
N LYS A 133 -11.92 -7.57 -19.97
CA LYS A 133 -11.66 -6.95 -18.67
C LYS A 133 -10.88 -7.87 -17.72
N ALA A 134 -11.16 -9.17 -17.76
CA ALA A 134 -10.48 -10.16 -16.95
C ALA A 134 -9.09 -10.55 -17.49
N PHE A 135 -8.74 -10.14 -18.72
CA PHE A 135 -7.47 -10.48 -19.33
C PHE A 135 -6.27 -9.96 -18.53
N ILE A 136 -6.36 -8.71 -18.06
CA ILE A 136 -5.44 -8.12 -17.08
C ILE A 136 -6.27 -7.59 -15.89
N PRO A 137 -6.28 -8.29 -14.75
CA PRO A 137 -7.10 -7.91 -13.60
C PRO A 137 -6.47 -6.82 -12.73
N PHE A 138 -5.20 -6.47 -12.94
CA PHE A 138 -4.51 -5.45 -12.16
C PHE A 138 -5.03 -4.05 -12.50
N ARG A 139 -5.09 -3.20 -11.46
CA ARG A 139 -5.58 -1.82 -11.57
C ARG A 139 -4.50 -0.87 -11.05
N GLN A 140 -4.77 -0.06 -10.04
CA GLN A 140 -3.68 0.67 -9.40
C GLN A 140 -2.74 -0.32 -8.70
N LEU A 141 -1.51 0.09 -8.44
CA LEU A 141 -0.48 -0.78 -7.90
C LEU A 141 -0.97 -1.48 -6.61
N GLY A 142 -0.90 -2.81 -6.60
CA GLY A 142 -1.43 -3.65 -5.52
C GLY A 142 -2.92 -4.00 -5.62
N GLN A 143 -3.66 -3.44 -6.58
CA GLN A 143 -5.08 -3.72 -6.76
C GLN A 143 -5.33 -4.81 -7.81
N TYR A 144 -6.28 -5.70 -7.49
CA TYR A 144 -6.78 -6.77 -8.36
C TYR A 144 -8.31 -6.66 -8.46
N GLU A 145 -8.84 -6.46 -9.64
CA GLU A 145 -10.29 -6.35 -9.87
C GLU A 145 -10.98 -7.71 -9.84
N ASP A 146 -12.03 -7.81 -9.05
CA ASP A 146 -13.01 -8.88 -9.10
C ASP A 146 -14.15 -8.46 -10.05
N VAL A 147 -14.08 -8.95 -11.29
CA VAL A 147 -15.03 -8.59 -12.37
C VAL A 147 -16.49 -8.82 -11.96
N GLU A 148 -16.73 -9.86 -11.14
CA GLU A 148 -18.06 -10.24 -10.68
C GLU A 148 -18.69 -9.24 -9.70
N THR A 149 -17.87 -8.50 -8.96
CA THR A 149 -18.31 -7.51 -7.96
C THR A 149 -18.03 -6.08 -8.38
N GLY A 150 -17.06 -5.87 -9.26
CA GLY A 150 -16.51 -4.57 -9.61
C GLY A 150 -15.63 -3.95 -8.52
N LEU A 151 -15.37 -4.68 -7.44
CA LEU A 151 -14.47 -4.24 -6.37
C LEU A 151 -13.03 -4.60 -6.70
N TYR A 152 -12.10 -3.81 -6.19
CA TYR A 152 -10.67 -4.06 -6.32
C TYR A 152 -10.12 -4.59 -4.99
N TYR A 153 -9.70 -5.86 -4.99
CA TYR A 153 -8.97 -6.44 -3.85
C TYR A 153 -7.61 -5.75 -3.70
N ASN A 154 -7.38 -5.16 -2.56
CA ASN A 154 -6.14 -4.48 -2.20
C ASN A 154 -5.63 -5.01 -0.86
N ARG A 155 -5.17 -6.27 -0.87
CA ARG A 155 -4.64 -7.01 0.28
C ARG A 155 -5.58 -7.04 1.49
N PHE A 156 -5.53 -6.01 2.34
CA PHE A 156 -6.29 -5.95 3.59
C PHE A 156 -7.67 -5.31 3.43
N ARG A 157 -7.91 -4.60 2.33
CA ARG A 157 -9.18 -3.90 2.06
C ARG A 157 -9.67 -4.16 0.63
N TYR A 158 -10.92 -3.80 0.39
CA TYR A 158 -11.51 -3.79 -0.94
C TYR A 158 -11.89 -2.35 -1.32
N TYR A 159 -11.44 -1.93 -2.46
CA TYR A 159 -11.66 -0.60 -3.00
C TYR A 159 -12.84 -0.60 -3.98
N ASP A 160 -13.71 0.41 -3.88
CA ASP A 160 -14.79 0.66 -4.83
C ASP A 160 -14.40 1.81 -5.76
N PRO A 161 -14.09 1.52 -7.04
CA PRO A 161 -13.68 2.56 -7.99
C PRO A 161 -14.83 3.50 -8.40
N ASN A 162 -16.08 3.20 -8.04
CA ASN A 162 -17.20 4.11 -8.30
C ASN A 162 -17.28 5.23 -7.26
N THR A 163 -16.77 5.00 -6.06
CA THR A 163 -16.80 5.97 -4.96
C THR A 163 -15.42 6.54 -4.62
N GLY A 164 -14.34 5.92 -5.12
CA GLY A 164 -12.97 6.30 -4.79
C GLY A 164 -12.55 5.95 -3.36
N ASN A 165 -13.28 5.03 -2.69
CA ASN A 165 -13.07 4.69 -1.31
C ASN A 165 -12.98 3.17 -1.09
N TYR A 166 -12.39 2.78 0.04
CA TYR A 166 -12.51 1.41 0.54
C TYR A 166 -13.92 1.15 1.09
N ILE A 167 -14.41 -0.08 0.94
CA ILE A 167 -15.73 -0.49 1.46
C ILE A 167 -15.69 -0.94 2.93
N SER A 168 -14.50 -0.99 3.53
CA SER A 168 -14.29 -1.27 4.96
C SER A 168 -13.40 -0.22 5.60
N GLN A 169 -13.53 -0.07 6.91
CA GLN A 169 -12.66 0.79 7.68
C GLN A 169 -11.21 0.27 7.63
N ASP A 170 -10.28 1.20 7.78
CA ASP A 170 -8.88 0.85 7.94
C ASP A 170 -8.70 -0.08 9.15
N PRO A 171 -8.10 -1.27 9.00
CA PRO A 171 -7.87 -2.20 10.11
C PRO A 171 -7.07 -1.58 11.27
N ILE A 172 -6.30 -0.53 11.00
CA ILE A 172 -5.56 0.23 12.02
C ILE A 172 -6.36 1.37 12.64
N GLY A 173 -7.60 1.60 12.20
CA GLY A 173 -8.56 2.54 12.78
C GLY A 173 -8.08 4.01 12.74
N LEU A 174 -8.42 4.79 13.78
CA LEU A 174 -8.01 6.20 13.94
C LEU A 174 -6.48 6.44 13.83
N LYS A 175 -5.68 5.40 13.99
CA LYS A 175 -4.23 5.48 13.86
C LYS A 175 -3.78 5.64 12.39
N GLY A 176 -4.63 5.23 11.43
CA GLY A 176 -4.46 5.50 10.00
C GLY A 176 -4.88 6.90 9.56
N GLY A 177 -5.41 7.74 10.47
CA GLY A 177 -5.93 9.08 10.20
C GLY A 177 -7.45 9.16 10.29
N LEU A 178 -8.04 10.35 10.02
CA LEU A 178 -9.47 10.58 10.11
C LEU A 178 -10.28 10.02 8.94
N ALA A 179 -9.63 9.72 7.81
CA ALA A 179 -10.27 9.18 6.61
C ALA A 179 -10.28 7.64 6.65
N PHE A 180 -11.15 7.05 7.48
CA PHE A 180 -11.24 5.60 7.71
C PHE A 180 -11.44 4.76 6.44
N TYR A 181 -12.07 5.33 5.41
CA TYR A 181 -12.41 4.68 4.15
C TYR A 181 -11.58 5.23 2.98
N GLY A 182 -10.76 6.26 3.22
CA GLY A 182 -9.97 6.88 2.16
C GLY A 182 -8.92 5.93 1.59
N TYR A 183 -8.75 5.97 0.26
CA TYR A 183 -7.66 5.29 -0.45
C TYR A 183 -6.39 6.14 -0.30
N VAL A 184 -6.17 7.07 -1.20
CA VAL A 184 -5.07 8.03 -1.18
C VAL A 184 -5.63 9.43 -1.46
N HIS A 185 -4.90 10.49 -1.13
CA HIS A 185 -5.39 11.85 -1.34
C HIS A 185 -5.30 12.31 -2.80
N ASP A 186 -4.43 11.69 -3.61
CA ASP A 186 -4.32 11.92 -5.05
C ASP A 186 -3.96 10.62 -5.77
N VAL A 187 -4.92 10.03 -6.44
CA VAL A 187 -4.78 8.73 -7.13
C VAL A 187 -3.89 8.79 -8.38
N ASN A 188 -3.50 9.99 -8.84
CA ASN A 188 -2.62 10.14 -9.99
C ASN A 188 -1.14 10.19 -9.62
N SER A 189 -0.82 10.33 -8.33
CA SER A 189 0.55 10.40 -7.85
C SER A 189 0.83 9.49 -6.66
N TRP A 190 -0.20 8.83 -6.12
CA TRP A 190 -0.12 8.01 -4.92
C TRP A 190 -0.75 6.64 -5.11
N VAL A 191 -0.14 5.64 -4.48
CA VAL A 191 -0.64 4.27 -4.44
C VAL A 191 -0.60 3.71 -3.02
N ASP A 192 -1.59 2.90 -2.67
CA ASP A 192 -1.63 2.13 -1.42
C ASP A 192 -1.57 0.64 -1.77
N ILE A 193 -0.35 0.09 -1.86
CA ILE A 193 -0.10 -1.27 -2.37
C ILE A 193 -0.76 -2.36 -1.51
N PHE A 194 -0.95 -2.09 -0.21
CA PHE A 194 -1.46 -3.11 0.72
C PHE A 194 -2.83 -2.78 1.33
N GLY A 195 -3.44 -1.67 0.96
CA GLY A 195 -4.65 -1.22 1.64
C GLY A 195 -4.40 -0.89 3.11
N LEU A 196 -3.20 -0.39 3.45
CA LEU A 196 -2.77 0.00 4.79
C LEU A 196 -1.75 1.13 4.69
N ARG A 197 -1.81 2.09 5.61
CA ARG A 197 -0.75 3.11 5.72
C ARG A 197 0.53 2.50 6.28
N LYS A 198 1.66 2.76 5.61
CA LYS A 198 3.01 2.29 6.01
C LYS A 198 3.90 3.39 6.56
N GLY A 199 3.50 4.63 6.39
CA GLY A 199 4.09 5.83 7.01
C GLY A 199 3.05 6.51 7.91
N GLY A 200 3.52 7.26 8.91
CA GLY A 200 2.62 7.98 9.81
C GLY A 200 3.14 8.02 11.25
N GLY A 201 2.23 8.00 12.23
CA GLY A 201 2.60 7.90 13.64
C GLY A 201 3.01 6.48 14.03
N TYR A 202 4.00 6.35 14.89
CA TYR A 202 4.60 5.06 15.29
C TYR A 202 3.58 3.97 15.66
N SER A 203 2.61 4.31 16.50
CA SER A 203 1.59 3.33 16.92
C SER A 203 0.73 2.83 15.76
N GLY A 204 0.43 3.68 14.78
CA GLY A 204 -0.29 3.32 13.57
C GLY A 204 0.53 2.36 12.70
N VAL A 205 1.76 2.76 12.36
CA VAL A 205 2.68 1.98 11.53
C VAL A 205 3.01 0.63 12.17
N ARG A 206 3.26 0.58 13.49
CA ARG A 206 3.53 -0.66 14.22
C ARG A 206 2.37 -1.66 14.17
N ASN A 207 1.15 -1.16 14.25
CA ASN A 207 -0.04 -2.02 14.28
C ASN A 207 -0.49 -2.49 12.89
N SER A 208 0.08 -1.96 11.81
CA SER A 208 -0.22 -2.42 10.44
C SER A 208 0.22 -3.87 10.17
N ASN A 209 1.08 -4.43 11.03
CA ASN A 209 1.53 -5.85 11.05
C ASN A 209 2.03 -6.36 9.68
N VAL A 210 2.68 -5.48 8.90
CA VAL A 210 3.21 -5.83 7.56
C VAL A 210 4.57 -6.55 7.58
N GLY A 211 5.04 -6.96 8.77
CA GLY A 211 6.39 -7.52 8.98
C GLY A 211 7.46 -6.41 9.10
N GLY A 212 8.71 -6.76 9.41
CA GLY A 212 9.81 -5.78 9.56
C GLY A 212 9.85 -5.06 10.91
N GLU A 213 10.37 -3.83 10.93
CA GLU A 213 10.49 -2.97 12.13
C GLU A 213 10.05 -1.54 11.80
N VAL A 214 9.67 -0.76 12.81
CA VAL A 214 9.21 0.63 12.64
C VAL A 214 10.34 1.57 13.01
N ASN A 215 10.71 2.45 12.10
CA ASN A 215 11.72 3.48 12.27
C ASN A 215 11.07 4.84 12.52
N HIS A 216 11.38 5.47 13.65
CA HIS A 216 11.03 6.86 13.91
C HIS A 216 11.90 7.81 13.08
N ILE A 217 11.30 8.82 12.47
CA ILE A 217 11.99 9.85 11.69
C ILE A 217 11.49 11.24 12.14
N PRO A 218 12.28 12.00 12.92
CA PRO A 218 13.62 11.64 13.45
C PRO A 218 13.55 10.59 14.56
N ALA A 219 14.68 10.00 14.92
CA ALA A 219 14.77 8.97 15.96
C ALA A 219 14.11 9.41 17.27
N TRP A 220 13.32 8.51 17.89
CA TRP A 220 12.63 8.83 19.14
C TRP A 220 13.57 9.37 20.24
N LYS A 221 14.75 8.72 20.41
CA LYS A 221 15.73 9.17 21.40
C LYS A 221 16.28 10.58 21.15
N SER A 222 16.26 11.05 19.90
CA SER A 222 16.62 12.41 19.54
C SER A 222 15.56 13.41 19.98
N ILE A 223 14.28 13.04 19.89
CA ILE A 223 13.15 13.86 20.33
C ILE A 223 13.16 13.99 21.86
N GLU A 224 13.38 12.88 22.58
CA GLU A 224 13.52 12.90 24.05
C GLU A 224 14.66 13.83 24.49
N LEU A 225 15.84 13.65 23.91
CA LEU A 225 17.02 14.46 24.23
C LEU A 225 16.83 15.94 23.90
N ALA A 226 16.14 16.27 22.80
CA ALA A 226 15.80 17.65 22.45
C ALA A 226 14.86 18.30 23.47
N ALA A 227 13.89 17.57 23.99
CA ALA A 227 12.99 18.03 25.04
C ALA A 227 13.75 18.28 26.36
N GLU A 228 14.75 17.47 26.67
CA GLU A 228 15.66 17.69 27.81
C GLU A 228 16.53 18.94 27.60
N MET A 229 17.07 19.15 26.38
CA MET A 229 17.90 20.33 26.02
C MET A 229 17.11 21.64 26.02
N ASN A 230 15.84 21.58 25.59
CA ASN A 230 14.97 22.76 25.52
C ASN A 230 13.55 22.40 25.99
N PRO A 231 13.27 22.49 27.30
CA PRO A 231 11.95 22.20 27.85
C PRO A 231 10.82 23.15 27.41
N SER A 232 11.16 24.26 26.76
CA SER A 232 10.16 25.22 26.27
C SER A 232 9.59 24.86 24.88
N LEU A 233 10.12 23.81 24.22
CA LEU A 233 9.60 23.35 22.95
C LEU A 233 8.13 22.91 23.08
N GLN A 234 7.31 23.45 22.18
CA GLN A 234 5.90 23.08 22.10
C GLN A 234 5.67 22.14 20.90
N ASN A 235 4.59 21.41 20.97
CA ASN A 235 4.13 20.55 19.87
C ASN A 235 5.10 19.44 19.46
N LEU A 236 5.92 18.93 20.37
CA LEU A 236 6.70 17.73 20.12
C LEU A 236 5.81 16.48 20.10
N PRO A 237 6.06 15.51 19.20
CA PRO A 237 5.34 14.25 19.22
C PRO A 237 5.64 13.44 20.48
N THR A 238 4.69 12.60 20.88
CA THR A 238 4.91 11.54 21.87
C THR A 238 5.49 10.30 21.19
N TYR A 239 5.96 9.30 21.95
CA TYR A 239 6.47 8.04 21.40
C TYR A 239 5.51 7.41 20.36
N GLY A 240 4.22 7.32 20.70
CA GLY A 240 3.22 6.70 19.84
C GLY A 240 2.79 7.55 18.63
N THR A 241 3.01 8.88 18.68
CA THR A 241 2.65 9.82 17.62
C THR A 241 3.85 10.36 16.83
N ALA A 242 5.07 9.93 17.18
CA ALA A 242 6.26 10.36 16.45
C ALA A 242 6.21 9.87 14.99
N PRO A 243 6.55 10.73 14.02
CA PRO A 243 6.57 10.35 12.60
C PRO A 243 7.46 9.13 12.40
N SER A 244 6.97 8.15 11.64
CA SER A 244 7.63 6.85 11.50
C SER A 244 7.31 6.20 10.18
N ILE A 245 8.21 5.32 9.72
CA ILE A 245 8.00 4.46 8.56
C ILE A 245 8.22 3.00 8.92
N HIS A 246 7.60 2.11 8.16
CA HIS A 246 7.89 0.69 8.21
C HIS A 246 9.11 0.38 7.33
N MET A 247 10.07 -0.39 7.84
CA MET A 247 11.26 -0.83 7.12
C MET A 247 11.50 -2.33 7.31
N GLU A 248 12.16 -2.97 6.35
CA GLU A 248 12.66 -4.33 6.54
C GLU A 248 13.66 -4.37 7.70
N LYS A 249 13.57 -5.43 8.50
CA LYS A 249 14.36 -5.54 9.75
C LYS A 249 15.88 -5.38 9.57
N PRO A 250 16.53 -5.99 8.56
CA PRO A 250 17.97 -5.76 8.34
C PRO A 250 18.28 -4.31 7.98
N GLU A 251 17.42 -3.67 7.20
CA GLU A 251 17.62 -2.32 6.70
C GLU A 251 17.37 -1.27 7.79
N HIS A 252 16.32 -1.45 8.61
CA HIS A 252 16.10 -0.66 9.81
C HIS A 252 17.31 -0.69 10.73
N ARG A 253 17.89 -1.87 10.96
CA ARG A 253 19.06 -2.05 11.81
C ARG A 253 20.35 -1.46 11.24
N ALA A 254 20.40 -1.24 9.93
CA ALA A 254 21.51 -0.58 9.25
C ALA A 254 21.42 0.95 9.24
N MET A 255 20.27 1.54 9.68
CA MET A 255 20.13 2.99 9.79
C MET A 255 21.00 3.55 10.92
N SER A 256 21.58 4.72 10.71
CA SER A 256 22.44 5.41 11.69
C SER A 256 21.71 5.78 12.98
N THR A 257 20.39 5.87 12.93
CA THR A 257 19.51 6.09 14.10
C THR A 257 19.43 4.90 15.06
N THR A 258 19.75 3.68 14.58
CA THR A 258 19.59 2.42 15.31
C THR A 258 20.87 1.98 16.01
N GLY A 259 20.71 1.24 17.11
CA GLY A 259 21.84 0.66 17.84
C GLY A 259 22.47 1.58 18.88
N SER A 260 23.62 1.14 19.41
CA SER A 260 24.33 1.79 20.53
C SER A 260 25.75 2.23 20.19
N SER A 261 26.13 2.19 18.89
CA SER A 261 27.47 2.62 18.45
C SER A 261 27.72 4.11 18.76
N ILE A 262 28.98 4.51 18.75
CA ILE A 262 29.37 5.92 18.92
C ILE A 262 28.77 6.77 17.80
N GLU A 263 28.79 6.26 16.57
CA GLU A 263 28.21 6.93 15.40
C GLU A 263 26.70 7.14 15.57
N SER A 264 25.97 6.10 15.99
CA SER A 264 24.52 6.21 16.22
C SER A 264 24.19 7.20 17.34
N LYS A 265 25.01 7.27 18.40
CA LYS A 265 24.84 8.26 19.47
C LYS A 265 25.10 9.69 18.96
N ARG A 266 26.15 9.88 18.15
CA ARG A 266 26.46 11.18 17.54
C ARG A 266 25.36 11.63 16.57
N TRP A 267 24.83 10.70 15.77
CA TRP A 267 23.73 10.99 14.85
C TRP A 267 22.51 11.51 15.61
N ARG A 268 22.07 10.77 16.63
CA ARG A 268 20.91 11.17 17.45
C ARG A 268 21.14 12.47 18.22
N HIS A 269 22.37 12.73 18.67
CA HIS A 269 22.71 13.99 19.34
C HIS A 269 22.58 15.18 18.38
N LYS A 270 23.08 15.04 17.14
CA LYS A 270 22.95 16.07 16.11
C LYS A 270 21.47 16.34 15.75
N GLN A 271 20.66 15.30 15.65
CA GLN A 271 19.21 15.49 15.47
C GLN A 271 18.58 16.22 16.66
N ALA A 272 18.97 15.86 17.89
CA ALA A 272 18.45 16.52 19.09
C ALA A 272 18.81 18.01 19.14
N GLU A 273 20.04 18.38 18.76
CA GLU A 273 20.45 19.78 18.64
C GLU A 273 19.57 20.54 17.63
N LEU A 274 19.30 19.96 16.45
CA LEU A 274 18.42 20.56 15.45
C LEU A 274 17.01 20.76 15.99
N ILE A 275 16.43 19.72 16.58
CA ILE A 275 15.08 19.78 17.15
C ILE A 275 15.02 20.82 18.28
N SER A 276 16.01 20.90 19.16
CA SER A 276 16.07 21.87 20.26
C SER A 276 16.09 23.33 19.79
N GLN A 277 16.54 23.55 18.55
CA GLN A 277 16.53 24.84 17.86
C GLN A 277 15.24 25.09 17.05
N GLY A 278 14.23 24.20 17.13
CA GLY A 278 13.00 24.29 16.32
C GLY A 278 13.15 23.81 14.88
N LYS A 279 14.26 23.16 14.53
CA LYS A 279 14.58 22.67 13.18
C LYS A 279 14.19 21.20 13.01
N PHE A 280 12.90 20.89 13.26
CA PHE A 280 12.39 19.51 13.20
C PHE A 280 12.48 18.92 11.78
N VAL A 281 12.25 19.75 10.75
CA VAL A 281 12.36 19.36 9.34
C VAL A 281 13.77 18.89 9.00
N GLU A 282 14.79 19.62 9.41
CA GLU A 282 16.21 19.30 9.16
C GLU A 282 16.63 18.00 9.87
N ALA A 283 16.07 17.74 11.04
CA ALA A 283 16.28 16.48 11.74
C ALA A 283 15.63 15.29 11.00
N MET A 284 14.44 15.48 10.40
CA MET A 284 13.82 14.49 9.53
C MET A 284 14.62 14.26 8.25
N GLU A 285 15.14 15.33 7.63
CA GLU A 285 15.97 15.25 6.42
C GLU A 285 17.17 14.33 6.59
N MET A 286 17.83 14.35 7.74
CA MET A 286 18.99 13.48 7.98
C MET A 286 18.66 11.99 7.76
N ASP A 287 17.53 11.53 8.27
CA ASP A 287 17.13 10.12 8.16
C ASP A 287 16.55 9.80 6.78
N ILE A 288 15.83 10.75 6.18
CA ILE A 288 15.28 10.62 4.82
C ILE A 288 16.42 10.51 3.80
N ASP A 289 17.43 11.40 3.89
CA ASP A 289 18.59 11.38 3.00
C ASP A 289 19.40 10.09 3.14
N GLU A 290 19.52 9.58 4.38
CA GLU A 290 20.19 8.30 4.62
C GLU A 290 19.40 7.12 4.00
N ALA A 291 18.07 7.10 4.19
CA ALA A 291 17.21 6.05 3.63
C ALA A 291 17.26 6.03 2.10
N ILE A 292 17.18 7.21 1.46
CA ILE A 292 17.29 7.35 0.00
C ILE A 292 18.70 6.96 -0.47
N GLY A 293 19.74 7.41 0.22
CA GLY A 293 21.13 7.10 -0.13
C GLY A 293 21.45 5.60 -0.06
N LYS A 294 20.88 4.88 0.90
CA LYS A 294 21.11 3.44 1.09
C LYS A 294 20.20 2.56 0.24
N TYR A 295 18.94 2.97 0.03
CA TYR A 295 17.89 2.07 -0.50
C TYR A 295 17.17 2.64 -1.73
N GLY A 296 17.65 3.78 -2.28
CA GLY A 296 17.03 4.44 -3.43
C GLY A 296 15.57 4.80 -3.14
N LYS A 297 14.69 4.53 -4.09
CA LYS A 297 13.25 4.87 -4.00
C LYS A 297 12.40 3.87 -3.21
N LYS A 298 12.99 2.81 -2.65
CA LYS A 298 12.27 1.71 -1.98
C LYS A 298 11.28 2.17 -0.90
N TYR A 299 11.64 3.20 -0.13
CA TYR A 299 10.83 3.70 0.99
C TYR A 299 10.13 5.03 0.69
N ASN A 300 10.20 5.55 -0.54
CA ASN A 300 9.65 6.86 -0.86
C ASN A 300 8.15 6.98 -0.53
N GLU A 301 7.36 5.93 -0.80
CA GLU A 301 5.94 5.89 -0.45
C GLU A 301 5.73 6.02 1.06
N HIS A 302 6.46 5.23 1.87
CA HIS A 302 6.37 5.25 3.33
C HIS A 302 6.78 6.60 3.91
N ILE A 303 7.87 7.17 3.36
CA ILE A 303 8.38 8.49 3.75
C ILE A 303 7.36 9.58 3.41
N ASN A 304 6.73 9.48 2.25
CA ASN A 304 5.74 10.44 1.81
C ASN A 304 4.48 10.42 2.72
N GLU A 305 3.95 9.24 3.06
CA GLU A 305 2.85 9.10 4.02
C GLU A 305 3.21 9.68 5.40
N MET A 306 4.44 9.45 5.85
CA MET A 306 4.95 10.01 7.10
C MET A 306 5.06 11.54 7.05
N ILE A 307 5.49 12.11 5.93
CA ILE A 307 5.56 13.58 5.73
C ILE A 307 4.17 14.20 5.82
N GLU A 308 3.16 13.59 5.15
CA GLU A 308 1.78 14.05 5.23
C GLU A 308 1.24 13.96 6.65
N TYR A 309 1.47 12.84 7.32
CA TYR A 309 1.10 12.70 8.72
C TYR A 309 1.75 13.78 9.62
N ALA A 310 3.05 14.05 9.45
CA ALA A 310 3.74 15.06 10.24
C ALA A 310 3.18 16.47 9.99
N TYR A 311 2.77 16.75 8.75
CA TYR A 311 2.10 18.01 8.38
C TYR A 311 0.70 18.10 9.01
N ASP A 312 -0.13 17.07 8.90
CA ASP A 312 -1.48 17.03 9.46
C ASP A 312 -1.49 17.17 11.00
N LYS A 313 -0.43 16.70 11.66
CA LYS A 313 -0.23 16.86 13.11
C LYS A 313 0.38 18.20 13.51
N GLY A 314 0.77 19.00 12.53
CA GLY A 314 1.40 20.30 12.77
C GLY A 314 2.84 20.21 13.30
N TYR A 315 3.50 19.05 13.16
CA TYR A 315 4.93 18.91 13.52
C TYR A 315 5.83 19.63 12.51
N ILE A 316 5.39 19.75 11.26
CA ILE A 316 6.03 20.52 10.19
C ILE A 316 5.01 21.45 9.53
N ASN A 317 5.49 22.55 8.96
CA ASN A 317 4.66 23.50 8.21
C ASN A 317 4.68 23.19 6.70
N THR A 318 3.94 23.98 5.91
CA THR A 318 3.85 23.82 4.45
C THR A 318 5.21 23.87 3.75
N ILE A 319 6.10 24.76 4.19
CA ILE A 319 7.46 24.90 3.60
C ILE A 319 8.26 23.62 3.87
N GLY A 320 8.25 23.13 5.11
CA GLY A 320 8.91 21.89 5.48
C GLY A 320 8.36 20.67 4.72
N ARG A 321 7.03 20.56 4.60
CA ARG A 321 6.37 19.54 3.79
C ARG A 321 6.86 19.56 2.34
N THR A 322 6.86 20.71 1.68
CA THR A 322 7.31 20.85 0.29
C THR A 322 8.77 20.45 0.15
N LYS A 323 9.64 20.94 1.02
CA LYS A 323 11.08 20.63 1.04
C LYS A 323 11.35 19.11 1.15
N LEU A 324 10.68 18.43 2.08
CA LEU A 324 10.84 16.99 2.26
C LEU A 324 10.31 16.17 1.07
N LYS A 325 9.22 16.64 0.44
CA LYS A 325 8.67 15.99 -0.75
C LYS A 325 9.56 16.12 -1.98
N GLU A 326 10.22 17.22 -2.16
CA GLU A 326 11.18 17.42 -3.25
C GLU A 326 12.30 16.36 -3.21
N LYS A 327 12.79 16.00 -2.02
CA LYS A 327 13.84 14.97 -1.85
C LYS A 327 13.43 13.57 -2.32
N ILE A 328 12.19 13.18 -2.15
CA ILE A 328 11.71 11.84 -2.51
C ILE A 328 11.25 11.74 -3.98
N ASN A 329 11.10 12.87 -4.67
CA ASN A 329 10.67 12.91 -6.07
C ASN A 329 11.84 12.98 -7.07
N HIS A 330 13.05 13.20 -6.59
CA HIS A 330 14.30 13.18 -7.37
C HIS A 330 15.00 11.82 -7.24
#